data_8acc8eb7bf21782a61fc278f8bc524de
#
_entry.id   8acc8eb7bf21782a61fc278f8bc524de
#
_cell.length_a   1.000
_cell.length_b   1.000
_cell.length_c   1.000
_cell.angle_alpha   90.00
_cell.angle_beta   90.00
_cell.angle_gamma   90.00
#
_symmetry.space_group_name_H-M   'P 1'
#
loop_
_entity.id
_entity.type
_entity.pdbx_description
1 polymer ?
#
loop_
_entity_poly.entity_id
_entity_poly.type
_entity_poly.pdbx_seq_one_letter_code
_entity_poly.pdbx_strand_id
1 'polypeptide(L)'
;MNIYKDKKELDVLCIGQAVIDCITRGQEPDKHRENVFRAERIELHIGGDAVNESIALAGMGHRAAIACGTGRDIAGNILHTELSGRGVDISRVRVMDTLTTPIAELMVHQDGGRHSINSRATMLEGYIPAPEELRPEEARIVSLASLFRAPLDRAQTIRDIVLAAKAAGAVVSADTKLPTYRELQLEEIADILPLIDYIFPNEKEASYYSGISLEEDGKTPLSDKYWKMADVFRGYGIRNVIIKAGADGCYVSGEEGTFHLPALPVEVVDSTGAGDNFVAGFLSGILRGEGLTACAERGRRQAAICISRMGASEEKG
;
A
#
# COMPACT_ATOMS: atom_id res chain seq x y z
N MET A 1 5.87 -22.19 15.56
CA MET A 1 4.45 -22.58 15.47
C MET A 1 4.12 -22.77 13.99
N ASN A 2 3.70 -23.95 13.57
CA ASN A 2 3.60 -24.28 12.15
C ASN A 2 2.30 -23.70 11.57
N ILE A 3 2.36 -22.52 10.93
CA ILE A 3 1.24 -21.77 10.35
C ILE A 3 0.60 -22.51 9.13
N TYR A 4 1.12 -23.69 8.79
CA TYR A 4 0.83 -24.41 7.54
C TYR A 4 -0.30 -25.45 7.62
N LYS A 5 -1.10 -25.50 8.69
CA LYS A 5 -2.09 -26.58 8.89
C LYS A 5 -3.55 -26.23 8.58
N ASP A 6 -3.91 -24.96 8.43
CA ASP A 6 -5.28 -24.59 8.11
C ASP A 6 -5.41 -24.32 6.60
N LYS A 7 -6.30 -25.05 5.95
CA LYS A 7 -6.67 -24.88 4.54
C LYS A 7 -7.50 -23.60 4.35
N LYS A 8 -6.90 -22.44 4.62
CA LYS A 8 -7.54 -21.18 4.28
C LYS A 8 -7.57 -21.00 2.76
N GLU A 9 -8.66 -20.45 2.23
CA GLU A 9 -8.89 -20.33 0.79
C GLU A 9 -7.96 -19.28 0.16
N LEU A 10 -7.60 -18.24 0.93
CA LEU A 10 -6.73 -17.15 0.51
C LEU A 10 -5.39 -17.17 1.25
N ASP A 11 -4.35 -16.77 0.56
CA ASP A 11 -3.07 -16.47 1.17
C ASP A 11 -3.06 -15.06 1.75
N VAL A 12 -3.54 -14.04 0.99
CA VAL A 12 -3.64 -12.65 1.46
C VAL A 12 -4.94 -12.01 1.01
N LEU A 13 -5.57 -11.27 1.93
CA LEU A 13 -6.64 -10.32 1.68
C LEU A 13 -6.08 -8.90 1.80
N CYS A 14 -6.00 -8.14 0.70
CA CYS A 14 -5.56 -6.75 0.68
C CYS A 14 -6.78 -5.82 0.78
N ILE A 15 -6.81 -4.95 1.78
CA ILE A 15 -7.90 -4.01 2.04
C ILE A 15 -7.39 -2.59 1.83
N GLY A 16 -8.03 -1.82 0.95
CA GLY A 16 -7.60 -0.44 0.71
C GLY A 16 -8.20 0.21 -0.51
N GLN A 17 -7.47 1.17 -1.07
CA GLN A 17 -7.91 1.91 -2.25
C GLN A 17 -7.67 1.15 -3.55
N ALA A 18 -8.62 1.36 -4.49
CA ALA A 18 -8.48 1.05 -5.91
C ALA A 18 -8.76 2.34 -6.68
N VAL A 19 -7.88 2.70 -7.60
CA VAL A 19 -7.87 3.98 -8.33
C VAL A 19 -7.55 3.72 -9.79
N ILE A 20 -8.10 4.53 -10.70
CA ILE A 20 -7.58 4.65 -12.06
C ILE A 20 -6.61 5.83 -12.09
N ASP A 21 -5.37 5.57 -12.45
CA ASP A 21 -4.35 6.58 -12.67
C ASP A 21 -4.36 7.00 -14.13
N CYS A 22 -4.71 8.27 -14.41
CA CYS A 22 -4.59 8.90 -15.72
C CYS A 22 -3.25 9.63 -15.78
N ILE A 23 -2.28 9.10 -16.52
CA ILE A 23 -0.94 9.68 -16.60
C ILE A 23 -0.82 10.49 -17.87
N THR A 24 -0.62 11.81 -17.73
CA THR A 24 -0.41 12.75 -18.84
C THR A 24 1.05 13.18 -18.89
N ARG A 25 1.73 13.00 -20.03
CA ARG A 25 3.15 13.33 -20.21
C ARG A 25 3.37 14.35 -21.32
N GLY A 26 4.34 15.24 -21.12
CA GLY A 26 4.81 16.17 -22.12
C GLY A 26 3.75 17.17 -22.57
N GLN A 27 2.91 17.65 -21.62
CA GLN A 27 1.86 18.59 -21.95
C GLN A 27 2.45 19.98 -22.27
N GLU A 28 1.96 20.56 -23.37
CA GLU A 28 2.27 21.92 -23.80
C GLU A 28 0.99 22.66 -24.22
N PRO A 29 0.92 24.01 -24.08
CA PRO A 29 -0.20 24.79 -24.61
C PRO A 29 -0.36 24.63 -26.11
N ASP A 30 -1.59 24.49 -26.57
CA ASP A 30 -1.87 24.48 -28.02
C ASP A 30 -1.58 25.86 -28.62
N LYS A 31 -0.89 25.90 -29.75
CA LYS A 31 -0.46 27.14 -30.42
C LYS A 31 -1.60 27.98 -30.98
N HIS A 32 -2.79 27.40 -31.18
CA HIS A 32 -3.93 28.01 -31.83
C HIS A 32 -5.19 28.08 -30.97
N ARG A 33 -5.16 27.52 -29.76
CA ARG A 33 -6.31 27.41 -28.85
C ARG A 33 -5.90 27.71 -27.42
N GLU A 34 -6.37 28.82 -26.87
CA GLU A 34 -5.97 29.33 -25.54
C GLU A 34 -6.26 28.40 -24.38
N ASN A 35 -7.28 27.52 -24.46
CA ASN A 35 -7.70 26.63 -23.38
C ASN A 35 -7.48 25.15 -23.72
N VAL A 36 -6.53 24.86 -24.60
CA VAL A 36 -6.20 23.48 -25.00
C VAL A 36 -4.74 23.21 -24.74
N PHE A 37 -4.47 22.08 -24.07
CA PHE A 37 -3.13 21.54 -23.96
C PHE A 37 -3.03 20.29 -24.85
N ARG A 38 -1.88 20.08 -25.43
CA ARG A 38 -1.53 18.83 -26.10
C ARG A 38 -0.56 18.07 -25.23
N ALA A 39 -0.71 16.77 -25.21
CA ALA A 39 0.21 15.88 -24.51
C ALA A 39 0.87 14.95 -25.52
N GLU A 40 2.10 14.57 -25.28
CA GLU A 40 2.78 13.52 -26.04
C GLU A 40 2.10 12.17 -25.83
N ARG A 41 1.63 11.92 -24.59
CA ARG A 41 1.00 10.67 -24.21
C ARG A 41 0.02 10.86 -23.06
N ILE A 42 -1.11 10.16 -23.15
CA ILE A 42 -2.10 10.02 -22.07
C ILE A 42 -2.40 8.53 -21.95
N GLU A 43 -2.21 8.00 -20.73
CA GLU A 43 -2.36 6.59 -20.44
C GLU A 43 -3.26 6.38 -19.23
N LEU A 44 -3.99 5.27 -19.23
CA LEU A 44 -4.77 4.83 -18.08
C LEU A 44 -4.11 3.57 -17.48
N HIS A 45 -3.84 3.62 -16.20
CA HIS A 45 -3.32 2.50 -15.43
C HIS A 45 -4.24 2.21 -14.25
N ILE A 46 -4.29 0.97 -13.81
CA ILE A 46 -4.92 0.65 -12.53
C ILE A 46 -3.89 0.86 -11.43
N GLY A 47 -4.32 1.48 -10.33
CA GLY A 47 -3.49 1.84 -9.21
C GLY A 47 -4.27 1.80 -7.90
N GLY A 48 -3.65 2.31 -6.86
CA GLY A 48 -4.10 2.24 -5.49
C GLY A 48 -3.38 1.14 -4.72
N ASP A 49 -3.17 1.40 -3.44
CA ASP A 49 -2.29 0.61 -2.59
C ASP A 49 -2.69 -0.88 -2.55
N ALA A 50 -3.98 -1.18 -2.37
CA ALA A 50 -4.49 -2.56 -2.34
C ALA A 50 -4.45 -3.24 -3.72
N VAL A 51 -4.60 -2.48 -4.81
CA VAL A 51 -4.46 -2.99 -6.19
C VAL A 51 -3.01 -3.42 -6.43
N ASN A 52 -2.06 -2.53 -6.16
CA ASN A 52 -0.64 -2.79 -6.39
C ASN A 52 -0.16 -4.00 -5.58
N GLU A 53 -0.53 -4.06 -4.30
CA GLU A 53 -0.16 -5.15 -3.41
C GLU A 53 -0.77 -6.49 -3.87
N SER A 54 -2.09 -6.52 -4.17
CA SER A 54 -2.77 -7.75 -4.57
C SER A 54 -2.27 -8.30 -5.92
N ILE A 55 -2.01 -7.43 -6.89
CA ILE A 55 -1.44 -7.81 -8.20
C ILE A 55 -0.02 -8.37 -8.03
N ALA A 56 0.83 -7.70 -7.24
CA ALA A 56 2.18 -8.18 -7.00
C ALA A 56 2.19 -9.56 -6.33
N LEU A 57 1.29 -9.79 -5.36
CA LEU A 57 1.12 -11.09 -4.70
C LEU A 57 0.62 -12.16 -5.66
N ALA A 58 -0.40 -11.86 -6.48
CA ALA A 58 -0.92 -12.77 -7.49
C ALA A 58 0.17 -13.14 -8.53
N GLY A 59 0.94 -12.15 -9.00
CA GLY A 59 2.08 -12.35 -9.90
C GLY A 59 3.20 -13.22 -9.31
N MET A 60 3.34 -13.27 -7.98
CA MET A 60 4.24 -14.21 -7.27
C MET A 60 3.62 -15.59 -7.02
N GLY A 61 2.41 -15.86 -7.52
CA GLY A 61 1.72 -17.15 -7.43
C GLY A 61 0.93 -17.36 -6.12
N HIS A 62 0.64 -16.30 -5.36
CA HIS A 62 -0.20 -16.37 -4.16
C HIS A 62 -1.68 -16.15 -4.51
N ARG A 63 -2.58 -16.78 -3.74
CA ARG A 63 -4.03 -16.57 -3.83
C ARG A 63 -4.35 -15.26 -3.12
N ALA A 64 -4.32 -14.16 -3.88
CA ALA A 64 -4.59 -12.82 -3.39
C ALA A 64 -6.01 -12.39 -3.70
N ALA A 65 -6.67 -11.77 -2.72
CA ALA A 65 -7.96 -11.10 -2.88
C ALA A 65 -7.82 -9.62 -2.56
N ILE A 66 -8.68 -8.82 -3.17
CA ILE A 66 -8.81 -7.39 -2.87
C ILE A 66 -10.19 -7.06 -2.30
N ALA A 67 -10.22 -6.22 -1.27
CA ALA A 67 -11.42 -5.58 -0.77
C ALA A 67 -11.32 -4.06 -0.93
N CYS A 68 -12.16 -3.51 -1.80
CA CYS A 68 -12.23 -2.09 -2.09
C CYS A 68 -13.66 -1.70 -2.51
N GLY A 69 -13.95 -0.39 -2.55
CA GLY A 69 -15.18 0.15 -3.09
C GLY A 69 -14.96 0.71 -4.49
N THR A 70 -15.86 0.42 -5.42
CA THR A 70 -15.90 0.99 -6.78
C THR A 70 -17.30 1.46 -7.13
N GLY A 71 -17.39 2.40 -8.08
CA GLY A 71 -18.66 2.79 -8.68
C GLY A 71 -19.11 1.80 -9.74
N ARG A 72 -20.43 1.87 -10.10
CA ARG A 72 -20.97 1.21 -11.28
C ARG A 72 -20.73 2.07 -12.51
N ASP A 73 -19.47 2.29 -12.86
CA ASP A 73 -19.03 3.16 -13.94
C ASP A 73 -17.94 2.51 -14.81
N ILE A 74 -17.48 3.22 -15.84
CA ILE A 74 -16.47 2.71 -16.78
C ILE A 74 -15.16 2.44 -16.06
N ALA A 75 -14.76 3.33 -15.14
CA ALA A 75 -13.52 3.18 -14.38
C ALA A 75 -13.55 1.93 -13.48
N GLY A 76 -14.69 1.67 -12.81
CA GLY A 76 -14.91 0.44 -12.04
C GLY A 76 -14.84 -0.82 -12.90
N ASN A 77 -15.43 -0.78 -14.10
CA ASN A 77 -15.36 -1.92 -15.04
C ASN A 77 -13.91 -2.21 -15.49
N ILE A 78 -13.11 -1.17 -15.74
CA ILE A 78 -11.68 -1.32 -16.07
C ILE A 78 -10.95 -2.02 -14.91
N LEU A 79 -11.12 -1.53 -13.68
CA LEU A 79 -10.52 -2.13 -12.48
C LEU A 79 -10.88 -3.61 -12.33
N HIS A 80 -12.16 -3.96 -12.47
CA HIS A 80 -12.62 -5.34 -12.32
C HIS A 80 -12.02 -6.26 -13.39
N THR A 81 -11.99 -5.80 -14.65
CA THR A 81 -11.45 -6.58 -15.77
C THR A 81 -9.95 -6.83 -15.59
N GLU A 82 -9.20 -5.79 -15.27
CA GLU A 82 -7.76 -5.87 -15.09
C GLU A 82 -7.35 -6.72 -13.88
N LEU A 83 -8.02 -6.52 -12.73
CA LEU A 83 -7.75 -7.31 -11.53
C LEU A 83 -8.02 -8.81 -11.75
N SER A 84 -9.20 -9.12 -12.32
CA SER A 84 -9.54 -10.52 -12.63
C SER A 84 -8.59 -11.13 -13.65
N GLY A 85 -8.22 -10.38 -14.70
CA GLY A 85 -7.27 -10.81 -15.72
C GLY A 85 -5.88 -11.12 -15.18
N ARG A 86 -5.49 -10.49 -14.07
CA ARG A 86 -4.24 -10.70 -13.34
C ARG A 86 -4.34 -11.75 -12.21
N GLY A 87 -5.47 -12.45 -12.11
CA GLY A 87 -5.66 -13.54 -11.14
C GLY A 87 -5.94 -13.10 -9.72
N VAL A 88 -6.34 -11.83 -9.50
CA VAL A 88 -6.77 -11.33 -8.20
C VAL A 88 -8.25 -11.69 -7.98
N ASP A 89 -8.58 -12.28 -6.82
CA ASP A 89 -9.97 -12.52 -6.42
C ASP A 89 -10.66 -11.20 -6.07
N ILE A 90 -11.66 -10.84 -6.88
CA ILE A 90 -12.47 -9.62 -6.73
C ILE A 90 -13.80 -9.84 -6.03
N SER A 91 -14.04 -11.01 -5.44
CA SER A 91 -15.32 -11.36 -4.80
C SER A 91 -15.69 -10.47 -3.60
N ARG A 92 -14.71 -9.67 -3.11
CA ARG A 92 -14.87 -8.70 -2.02
C ARG A 92 -14.83 -7.25 -2.48
N VAL A 93 -14.85 -7.02 -3.81
CA VAL A 93 -15.03 -5.68 -4.37
C VAL A 93 -16.51 -5.30 -4.26
N ARG A 94 -16.79 -4.20 -3.58
CA ARG A 94 -18.15 -3.68 -3.42
C ARG A 94 -18.46 -2.65 -4.49
N VAL A 95 -19.34 -3.00 -5.43
CA VAL A 95 -19.84 -2.07 -6.46
C VAL A 95 -21.02 -1.29 -5.90
N MET A 96 -20.94 0.03 -5.91
CA MET A 96 -21.93 0.94 -5.33
C MET A 96 -22.46 1.91 -6.38
N ASP A 97 -23.80 2.06 -6.45
CA ASP A 97 -24.44 3.03 -7.35
C ASP A 97 -24.25 4.49 -6.90
N THR A 98 -23.93 4.67 -5.60
CA THR A 98 -23.71 6.00 -4.98
C THR A 98 -22.26 6.43 -5.00
N LEU A 99 -21.34 5.57 -5.42
CA LEU A 99 -19.92 5.86 -5.48
C LEU A 99 -19.48 6.09 -6.93
N THR A 100 -18.64 7.08 -7.14
CA THR A 100 -17.85 7.18 -8.37
C THR A 100 -16.50 6.51 -8.13
N THR A 101 -16.05 5.68 -9.05
CA THR A 101 -14.72 5.06 -8.94
C THR A 101 -13.62 6.12 -8.88
N PRO A 102 -12.69 6.06 -7.92
CA PRO A 102 -11.62 7.03 -7.81
C PRO A 102 -10.75 7.12 -9.07
N ILE A 103 -10.47 8.34 -9.50
CA ILE A 103 -9.53 8.64 -10.59
C ILE A 103 -8.53 9.67 -10.05
N ALA A 104 -7.26 9.42 -10.29
CA ALA A 104 -6.17 10.35 -10.08
C ALA A 104 -5.55 10.73 -11.43
N GLU A 105 -5.36 12.02 -11.69
CA GLU A 105 -4.58 12.49 -12.83
C GLU A 105 -3.16 12.83 -12.36
N LEU A 106 -2.17 12.25 -12.99
CA LEU A 106 -0.76 12.52 -12.77
C LEU A 106 -0.16 13.19 -14.01
N MET A 107 0.10 14.48 -13.89
CA MET A 107 0.78 15.26 -14.93
C MET A 107 2.28 15.21 -14.70
N VAL A 108 3.01 14.69 -15.68
CA VAL A 108 4.49 14.63 -15.68
C VAL A 108 5.00 15.63 -16.70
N HIS A 109 5.65 16.69 -16.21
CA HIS A 109 6.19 17.77 -17.05
C HIS A 109 7.51 17.36 -17.72
N GLN A 110 7.89 18.07 -18.77
CA GLN A 110 9.14 17.82 -19.52
C GLN A 110 10.41 17.99 -18.64
N ASP A 111 10.35 18.84 -17.62
CA ASP A 111 11.41 19.05 -16.64
C ASP A 111 11.48 17.97 -15.54
N GLY A 112 10.59 16.97 -15.59
CA GLY A 112 10.44 15.91 -14.59
C GLY A 112 9.57 16.29 -13.39
N GLY A 113 9.07 17.53 -13.33
CA GLY A 113 8.11 17.96 -12.31
C GLY A 113 6.80 17.16 -12.40
N ARG A 114 6.16 16.93 -11.25
CA ARG A 114 4.91 16.16 -11.19
C ARG A 114 3.84 16.92 -10.43
N HIS A 115 2.62 16.93 -10.96
CA HIS A 115 1.43 17.40 -10.29
C HIS A 115 0.37 16.30 -10.31
N SER A 116 -0.38 16.18 -9.21
CA SER A 116 -1.46 15.20 -9.11
C SER A 116 -2.78 15.91 -8.79
N ILE A 117 -3.82 15.52 -9.50
CA ILE A 117 -5.21 15.91 -9.22
C ILE A 117 -5.96 14.65 -8.83
N ASN A 118 -6.42 14.60 -7.58
CA ASN A 118 -7.17 13.46 -7.08
C ASN A 118 -8.65 13.80 -7.03
N SER A 119 -9.50 12.94 -7.58
CA SER A 119 -10.95 13.12 -7.46
C SER A 119 -11.39 12.96 -6.00
N ARG A 120 -12.46 13.67 -5.60
CA ARG A 120 -13.07 13.48 -4.27
C ARG A 120 -13.61 12.07 -4.04
N ALA A 121 -13.78 11.28 -5.10
CA ALA A 121 -14.17 9.87 -5.00
C ALA A 121 -13.16 9.05 -4.16
N THR A 122 -11.91 9.49 -4.04
CA THR A 122 -10.91 8.88 -3.14
C THR A 122 -11.27 8.93 -1.66
N MET A 123 -12.26 9.76 -1.28
CA MET A 123 -12.83 9.75 0.08
C MET A 123 -13.64 8.47 0.37
N LEU A 124 -14.08 7.74 -0.68
CA LEU A 124 -14.88 6.52 -0.58
C LEU A 124 -16.11 6.71 0.35
N GLU A 125 -16.80 7.85 0.21
CA GLU A 125 -17.97 8.15 1.05
C GLU A 125 -19.05 7.05 0.90
N GLY A 126 -19.50 6.52 2.04
CA GLY A 126 -20.47 5.43 2.08
C GLY A 126 -19.87 4.02 1.94
N TYR A 127 -18.61 3.87 1.59
CA TYR A 127 -17.93 2.57 1.63
C TYR A 127 -17.24 2.39 3.00
N ILE A 128 -17.76 1.45 3.77
CA ILE A 128 -17.17 1.01 5.04
C ILE A 128 -17.05 -0.51 4.93
N PRO A 129 -15.81 -1.04 4.85
CA PRO A 129 -15.61 -2.48 4.82
C PRO A 129 -16.00 -3.10 6.18
N ALA A 130 -16.91 -4.07 6.14
CA ALA A 130 -17.38 -4.78 7.32
C ALA A 130 -16.76 -6.18 7.38
N PRO A 131 -16.43 -6.71 8.58
CA PRO A 131 -15.81 -8.04 8.72
C PRO A 131 -16.59 -9.15 8.02
N GLU A 132 -17.95 -9.09 8.03
CA GLU A 132 -18.81 -10.10 7.41
C GLU A 132 -18.67 -10.14 5.88
N GLU A 133 -18.39 -8.97 5.26
CA GLU A 133 -18.15 -8.88 3.82
C GLU A 133 -16.71 -9.27 3.47
N LEU A 134 -15.78 -8.96 4.35
CA LEU A 134 -14.33 -9.22 4.17
C LEU A 134 -13.98 -10.69 4.32
N ARG A 135 -14.68 -11.43 5.17
CA ARG A 135 -14.43 -12.85 5.48
C ARG A 135 -12.94 -13.12 5.83
N PRO A 136 -12.40 -12.45 6.87
CA PRO A 136 -10.99 -12.57 7.23
C PRO A 136 -10.59 -14.00 7.66
N GLU A 137 -11.56 -14.85 8.04
CA GLU A 137 -11.36 -16.26 8.35
C GLU A 137 -10.84 -17.07 7.16
N GLU A 138 -11.08 -16.63 5.94
CA GLU A 138 -10.62 -17.30 4.73
C GLU A 138 -9.16 -16.95 4.38
N ALA A 139 -8.58 -15.90 4.96
CA ALA A 139 -7.24 -15.41 4.64
C ALA A 139 -6.19 -15.79 5.69
N ARG A 140 -4.98 -16.16 5.25
CA ARG A 140 -3.83 -16.38 6.13
C ARG A 140 -3.25 -15.07 6.64
N ILE A 141 -3.22 -14.06 5.77
CA ILE A 141 -2.79 -12.70 6.08
C ILE A 141 -3.92 -11.74 5.70
N VAL A 142 -4.22 -10.79 6.58
CA VAL A 142 -5.06 -9.62 6.29
C VAL A 142 -4.15 -8.41 6.23
N SER A 143 -4.05 -7.79 5.06
CA SER A 143 -3.24 -6.60 4.81
C SER A 143 -4.11 -5.36 4.76
N LEU A 144 -3.86 -4.44 5.68
CA LEU A 144 -4.42 -3.08 5.69
C LEU A 144 -3.55 -2.20 4.79
N ALA A 145 -3.72 -2.34 3.47
CA ALA A 145 -2.83 -1.73 2.48
C ALA A 145 -2.88 -0.19 2.43
N SER A 146 -3.95 0.42 2.95
CA SER A 146 -4.13 1.87 2.99
C SER A 146 -4.41 2.38 4.41
N LEU A 147 -3.70 1.86 5.43
CA LEU A 147 -3.95 2.27 6.82
C LEU A 147 -3.81 3.80 6.97
N PHE A 148 -4.79 4.44 7.63
CA PHE A 148 -4.98 5.89 7.82
C PHE A 148 -5.48 6.66 6.59
N ARG A 149 -5.80 5.97 5.50
CA ARG A 149 -6.47 6.55 4.32
C ARG A 149 -7.75 5.77 4.03
N ALA A 150 -8.76 6.45 3.48
CA ALA A 150 -10.01 5.76 3.12
C ALA A 150 -9.76 4.47 2.29
N PRO A 151 -10.45 3.38 2.60
CA PRO A 151 -11.53 3.22 3.57
C PRO A 151 -11.08 2.96 5.03
N LEU A 152 -9.78 2.98 5.31
CA LEU A 152 -9.16 2.68 6.60
C LEU A 152 -8.74 3.97 7.34
N ASP A 153 -9.60 4.97 7.30
CA ASP A 153 -9.43 6.30 7.93
C ASP A 153 -10.37 6.53 9.13
N ARG A 154 -10.95 5.45 9.67
CA ARG A 154 -11.84 5.49 10.84
C ARG A 154 -11.40 4.45 11.86
N ALA A 155 -11.17 4.90 13.09
CA ALA A 155 -10.70 4.04 14.19
C ALA A 155 -11.58 2.81 14.39
N GLN A 156 -12.92 2.96 14.36
CA GLN A 156 -13.83 1.84 14.57
C GLN A 156 -13.73 0.80 13.44
N THR A 157 -13.66 1.24 12.17
CA THR A 157 -13.51 0.33 11.02
C THR A 157 -12.22 -0.49 11.12
N ILE A 158 -11.10 0.17 11.45
CA ILE A 158 -9.81 -0.51 11.62
C ILE A 158 -9.89 -1.52 12.78
N ARG A 159 -10.50 -1.11 13.90
CA ARG A 159 -10.67 -1.95 15.09
C ARG A 159 -11.46 -3.22 14.78
N ASP A 160 -12.60 -3.08 14.12
CA ASP A 160 -13.48 -4.21 13.79
C ASP A 160 -12.76 -5.21 12.88
N ILE A 161 -12.04 -4.73 11.86
CA ILE A 161 -11.28 -5.57 10.93
C ILE A 161 -10.15 -6.31 11.66
N VAL A 162 -9.34 -5.58 12.44
CA VAL A 162 -8.18 -6.16 13.14
C VAL A 162 -8.63 -7.21 14.15
N LEU A 163 -9.68 -6.92 14.93
CA LEU A 163 -10.20 -7.87 15.91
C LEU A 163 -10.75 -9.13 15.22
N ALA A 164 -11.50 -8.99 14.12
CA ALA A 164 -12.02 -10.13 13.36
C ALA A 164 -10.89 -10.95 12.75
N ALA A 165 -9.87 -10.32 12.16
CA ALA A 165 -8.71 -11.00 11.60
C ALA A 165 -7.94 -11.79 12.67
N LYS A 166 -7.70 -11.19 13.85
CA LYS A 166 -7.01 -11.87 14.94
C LYS A 166 -7.85 -13.00 15.56
N ALA A 167 -9.17 -12.82 15.68
CA ALA A 167 -10.07 -13.89 16.13
C ALA A 167 -10.05 -15.09 15.16
N ALA A 168 -9.88 -14.85 13.88
CA ALA A 168 -9.72 -15.85 12.82
C ALA A 168 -8.30 -16.46 12.75
N GLY A 169 -7.37 -16.04 13.61
CA GLY A 169 -5.97 -16.50 13.61
C GLY A 169 -5.16 -16.01 12.41
N ALA A 170 -5.57 -14.94 11.75
CA ALA A 170 -4.82 -14.35 10.66
C ALA A 170 -3.64 -13.52 11.17
N VAL A 171 -2.58 -13.45 10.36
CA VAL A 171 -1.53 -12.44 10.50
C VAL A 171 -2.09 -11.11 10.02
N VAL A 172 -1.85 -10.03 10.76
CA VAL A 172 -2.27 -8.68 10.39
C VAL A 172 -1.04 -7.87 9.98
N SER A 173 -1.04 -7.38 8.76
CA SER A 173 -0.06 -6.41 8.26
C SER A 173 -0.73 -5.06 7.97
N ALA A 174 0.03 -3.97 8.06
CA ALA A 174 -0.49 -2.63 7.82
C ALA A 174 0.53 -1.78 7.08
N ASP A 175 0.18 -1.31 5.89
CA ASP A 175 0.93 -0.29 5.16
C ASP A 175 0.30 1.07 5.44
N THR A 176 1.06 1.94 6.11
CA THR A 176 0.57 3.26 6.50
C THR A 176 0.54 4.22 5.32
N LYS A 177 -0.36 5.19 5.40
CA LYS A 177 -0.43 6.31 4.44
C LYS A 177 -0.63 7.61 5.20
N LEU A 178 -0.12 8.71 4.65
CA LEU A 178 -0.46 10.03 5.19
C LEU A 178 -1.95 10.28 5.05
N PRO A 179 -2.61 10.91 6.04
CA PRO A 179 -4.02 11.24 5.98
C PRO A 179 -4.31 12.18 4.81
N THR A 180 -5.50 12.03 4.22
CA THR A 180 -5.93 12.88 3.10
C THR A 180 -7.15 13.74 3.49
N TYR A 181 -8.16 13.16 4.10
CA TYR A 181 -9.44 13.83 4.42
C TYR A 181 -9.79 13.76 5.90
N ARG A 182 -9.45 12.66 6.56
CA ARG A 182 -9.60 12.48 8.01
C ARG A 182 -8.22 12.26 8.59
N GLU A 183 -7.92 13.05 9.60
CA GLU A 183 -6.72 12.84 10.39
C GLU A 183 -7.02 11.81 11.46
N LEU A 184 -6.30 10.71 11.43
CA LEU A 184 -6.34 9.66 12.44
C LEU A 184 -4.91 9.44 12.92
N GLN A 185 -4.72 9.45 14.24
CA GLN A 185 -3.41 9.28 14.87
C GLN A 185 -3.29 7.89 15.52
N LEU A 186 -2.06 7.49 15.81
CA LEU A 186 -1.78 6.19 16.46
C LEU A 186 -2.53 6.03 17.79
N GLU A 187 -2.65 7.12 18.55
CA GLU A 187 -3.32 7.15 19.86
C GLU A 187 -4.78 6.72 19.78
N GLU A 188 -5.46 7.05 18.67
CA GLU A 188 -6.89 6.74 18.50
C GLU A 188 -7.16 5.26 18.28
N ILE A 189 -6.13 4.50 17.90
CA ILE A 189 -6.18 3.04 17.71
C ILE A 189 -5.14 2.30 18.56
N ALA A 190 -4.64 2.95 19.63
CA ALA A 190 -3.57 2.41 20.47
C ALA A 190 -3.93 1.05 21.08
N ASP A 191 -5.21 0.81 21.34
CA ASP A 191 -5.72 -0.45 21.90
C ASP A 191 -5.56 -1.66 20.95
N ILE A 192 -5.51 -1.43 19.64
CA ILE A 192 -5.40 -2.52 18.64
C ILE A 192 -4.02 -2.57 17.96
N LEU A 193 -3.17 -1.57 18.14
CA LEU A 193 -1.81 -1.58 17.56
C LEU A 193 -0.98 -2.81 18.00
N PRO A 194 -1.06 -3.32 19.25
CA PRO A 194 -0.36 -4.56 19.63
C PRO A 194 -0.82 -5.81 18.87
N LEU A 195 -1.97 -5.75 18.19
CA LEU A 195 -2.51 -6.83 17.38
C LEU A 195 -2.00 -6.82 15.93
N ILE A 196 -1.36 -5.73 15.51
CA ILE A 196 -0.69 -5.61 14.21
C ILE A 196 0.66 -6.31 14.29
N ASP A 197 0.84 -7.36 13.50
CA ASP A 197 2.06 -8.15 13.50
C ASP A 197 3.20 -7.46 12.75
N TYR A 198 2.88 -6.72 11.66
CA TYR A 198 3.84 -6.00 10.81
C TYR A 198 3.28 -4.64 10.39
N ILE A 199 4.08 -3.57 10.52
CA ILE A 199 3.74 -2.24 10.03
C ILE A 199 4.84 -1.70 9.12
N PHE A 200 4.43 -1.04 8.01
CA PHE A 200 5.31 -0.63 6.92
C PHE A 200 5.22 0.87 6.60
N PRO A 201 5.59 1.79 7.50
CA PRO A 201 5.64 3.20 7.16
C PRO A 201 6.79 3.48 6.18
N ASN A 202 6.58 4.43 5.25
CA ASN A 202 7.70 5.07 4.59
C ASN A 202 8.30 6.16 5.50
N GLU A 203 9.41 6.77 5.07
CA GLU A 203 10.11 7.79 5.86
C GLU A 203 9.24 8.97 6.28
N LYS A 204 8.36 9.45 5.37
CA LYS A 204 7.46 10.59 5.65
C LYS A 204 6.33 10.19 6.60
N GLU A 205 5.78 9.03 6.43
CA GLU A 205 4.76 8.45 7.29
C GLU A 205 5.33 8.14 8.68
N ALA A 206 6.54 7.55 8.74
CA ALA A 206 7.23 7.31 9.99
C ALA A 206 7.49 8.62 10.75
N SER A 207 7.94 9.66 10.05
CA SER A 207 8.12 11.00 10.62
C SER A 207 6.81 11.59 11.15
N TYR A 208 5.76 11.53 10.34
CA TYR A 208 4.45 12.11 10.70
C TYR A 208 3.86 11.44 11.96
N TYR A 209 3.79 10.11 11.98
CA TYR A 209 3.18 9.37 13.09
C TYR A 209 4.04 9.25 14.33
N SER A 210 5.37 9.36 14.21
CA SER A 210 6.27 9.38 15.38
C SER A 210 6.49 10.77 15.96
N GLY A 211 6.18 11.83 15.22
CA GLY A 211 6.51 13.21 15.58
C GLY A 211 7.99 13.57 15.47
N ILE A 212 8.82 12.68 14.88
CA ILE A 212 10.26 12.91 14.73
C ILE A 212 10.52 13.50 13.34
N SER A 213 11.07 14.72 13.28
CA SER A 213 11.35 15.42 12.03
C SER A 213 12.49 14.76 11.22
N LEU A 214 12.28 14.68 9.90
CA LEU A 214 13.31 14.29 8.94
C LEU A 214 14.30 15.41 8.62
N GLU A 215 14.00 16.67 9.00
CA GLU A 215 14.89 17.81 8.73
C GLU A 215 16.27 17.58 9.34
N GLU A 216 17.29 17.97 8.59
CA GLU A 216 18.67 17.91 9.05
C GLU A 216 18.86 18.93 10.20
N ASP A 217 19.19 18.44 11.38
CA ASP A 217 19.54 19.25 12.55
C ASP A 217 21.06 19.42 12.73
N GLY A 218 21.84 18.85 11.79
CA GLY A 218 23.29 18.84 11.82
C GLY A 218 23.90 18.02 12.98
N LYS A 219 23.07 17.31 13.76
CA LYS A 219 23.51 16.59 14.97
C LYS A 219 23.17 15.11 14.94
N THR A 220 22.00 14.76 14.41
CA THR A 220 21.49 13.38 14.43
C THR A 220 21.52 12.80 13.02
N PRO A 221 22.28 11.72 12.76
CA PRO A 221 22.22 11.00 11.50
C PRO A 221 20.81 10.55 11.16
N LEU A 222 20.47 10.54 9.88
CA LEU A 222 19.11 10.15 9.43
C LEU A 222 18.79 8.70 9.83
N SER A 223 19.78 7.80 9.78
CA SER A 223 19.66 6.42 10.27
C SER A 223 19.21 6.35 11.74
N ASP A 224 19.77 7.20 12.60
CA ASP A 224 19.41 7.23 14.02
C ASP A 224 17.98 7.75 14.23
N LYS A 225 17.53 8.66 13.33
CA LYS A 225 16.13 9.11 13.34
C LYS A 225 15.18 7.97 12.98
N TYR A 226 15.51 7.15 11.97
CA TYR A 226 14.69 5.99 11.61
C TYR A 226 14.59 4.97 12.76
N TRP A 227 15.66 4.70 13.49
CA TRP A 227 15.60 3.83 14.67
C TRP A 227 14.70 4.40 15.75
N LYS A 228 14.82 5.69 16.06
CA LYS A 228 13.94 6.36 17.03
C LYS A 228 12.47 6.34 16.60
N MET A 229 12.18 6.54 15.31
CA MET A 229 10.83 6.41 14.77
C MET A 229 10.30 4.98 14.96
N ALA A 230 11.12 3.96 14.65
CA ALA A 230 10.74 2.57 14.87
C ALA A 230 10.45 2.27 16.36
N ASP A 231 11.24 2.84 17.27
CA ASP A 231 11.03 2.71 18.72
C ASP A 231 9.68 3.30 19.17
N VAL A 232 9.22 4.40 18.57
CA VAL A 232 7.89 4.97 18.84
C VAL A 232 6.81 3.96 18.47
N PHE A 233 6.84 3.39 17.27
CA PHE A 233 5.88 2.36 16.85
C PHE A 233 5.94 1.11 17.74
N ARG A 234 7.16 0.68 18.11
CA ARG A 234 7.36 -0.43 19.03
C ARG A 234 6.78 -0.12 20.42
N GLY A 235 6.86 1.13 20.86
CA GLY A 235 6.29 1.61 22.12
C GLY A 235 4.76 1.42 22.22
N TYR A 236 4.07 1.43 21.08
CA TYR A 236 2.64 1.06 20.99
C TYR A 236 2.38 -0.45 20.98
N GLY A 237 3.42 -1.29 21.10
CA GLY A 237 3.29 -2.75 21.16
C GLY A 237 3.27 -3.46 19.81
N ILE A 238 3.50 -2.76 18.69
CA ILE A 238 3.61 -3.39 17.38
C ILE A 238 4.82 -4.31 17.34
N ARG A 239 4.65 -5.55 16.86
CA ARG A 239 5.71 -6.57 16.94
C ARG A 239 6.87 -6.34 16.00
N ASN A 240 6.59 -5.92 14.76
CA ASN A 240 7.61 -5.73 13.73
C ASN A 240 7.33 -4.44 12.98
N VAL A 241 8.31 -3.55 12.96
CA VAL A 241 8.27 -2.24 12.29
C VAL A 241 9.29 -2.24 11.17
N ILE A 242 8.85 -1.95 9.95
CA ILE A 242 9.68 -1.92 8.77
C ILE A 242 9.56 -0.55 8.13
N ILE A 243 10.54 0.33 8.34
CA ILE A 243 10.56 1.66 7.71
C ILE A 243 11.15 1.54 6.31
N LYS A 244 10.35 1.89 5.30
CA LYS A 244 10.75 1.96 3.89
C LYS A 244 11.45 3.29 3.63
N ALA A 245 12.77 3.30 3.52
CA ALA A 245 13.60 4.52 3.46
C ALA A 245 14.12 4.83 2.04
N GLY A 246 13.34 4.54 1.01
CA GLY A 246 13.64 4.86 -0.38
C GLY A 246 15.01 4.36 -0.82
N ALA A 247 15.89 5.29 -1.22
CA ALA A 247 17.25 4.97 -1.66
C ALA A 247 18.14 4.41 -0.53
N ASP A 248 17.80 4.67 0.72
CA ASP A 248 18.49 4.11 1.89
C ASP A 248 18.08 2.64 2.18
N GLY A 249 17.07 2.12 1.50
CA GLY A 249 16.61 0.75 1.69
C GLY A 249 15.52 0.60 2.74
N CYS A 250 15.73 -0.27 3.75
CA CYS A 250 14.75 -0.46 4.81
C CYS A 250 15.40 -0.71 6.17
N TYR A 251 14.75 -0.19 7.21
CA TYR A 251 15.12 -0.34 8.62
C TYR A 251 14.10 -1.26 9.29
N VAL A 252 14.52 -2.37 9.83
CA VAL A 252 13.67 -3.38 10.44
C VAL A 252 13.94 -3.44 11.94
N SER A 253 12.91 -3.24 12.75
CA SER A 253 12.95 -3.43 14.21
C SER A 253 11.85 -4.41 14.61
N GLY A 254 12.21 -5.60 15.04
CA GLY A 254 11.27 -6.67 15.30
C GLY A 254 11.71 -7.71 16.31
N GLU A 255 10.91 -8.77 16.44
CA GLU A 255 11.16 -9.85 17.39
C GLU A 255 12.47 -10.62 17.10
N GLU A 256 12.90 -10.72 15.85
CA GLU A 256 14.15 -11.37 15.44
C GLU A 256 15.37 -10.45 15.51
N GLY A 257 15.21 -9.20 15.93
CA GLY A 257 16.28 -8.22 16.05
C GLY A 257 16.06 -6.96 15.26
N THR A 258 17.09 -6.13 15.23
CA THR A 258 17.12 -4.82 14.56
C THR A 258 18.24 -4.81 13.55
N PHE A 259 17.94 -4.50 12.29
CA PHE A 259 18.91 -4.46 11.19
C PHE A 259 18.47 -3.50 10.08
N HIS A 260 19.44 -3.08 9.28
CA HIS A 260 19.25 -2.29 8.07
C HIS A 260 19.68 -3.09 6.84
N LEU A 261 18.88 -3.01 5.78
CA LEU A 261 19.23 -3.52 4.46
C LEU A 261 19.25 -2.35 3.46
N PRO A 262 20.39 -2.07 2.79
CA PRO A 262 20.47 -0.99 1.81
C PRO A 262 19.61 -1.29 0.59
N ALA A 263 19.17 -0.27 -0.14
CA ALA A 263 18.47 -0.45 -1.40
C ALA A 263 19.31 -1.25 -2.42
N LEU A 264 18.66 -1.96 -3.31
CA LEU A 264 19.36 -2.60 -4.43
C LEU A 264 19.69 -1.56 -5.49
N PRO A 265 20.89 -1.60 -6.07
CA PRO A 265 21.24 -0.73 -7.18
C PRO A 265 20.40 -1.10 -8.40
N VAL A 266 19.61 -0.15 -8.89
CA VAL A 266 18.72 -0.31 -10.04
C VAL A 266 18.54 1.03 -10.74
N GLU A 267 18.37 1.03 -12.05
CA GLU A 267 17.95 2.21 -12.80
C GLU A 267 16.47 2.47 -12.53
N VAL A 268 16.18 3.65 -11.98
CA VAL A 268 14.81 4.03 -11.61
C VAL A 268 14.10 4.62 -12.83
N VAL A 269 13.09 3.91 -13.31
CA VAL A 269 12.20 4.36 -14.39
C VAL A 269 10.95 5.05 -13.81
N ASP A 270 10.29 4.41 -12.86
CA ASP A 270 9.12 4.95 -12.15
C ASP A 270 9.09 4.42 -10.72
N SER A 271 8.96 5.31 -9.74
CA SER A 271 8.92 4.93 -8.32
C SER A 271 7.51 4.63 -7.80
N THR A 272 6.47 4.74 -8.65
CA THR A 272 5.08 4.50 -8.27
C THR A 272 4.88 3.04 -7.84
N GLY A 273 4.22 2.82 -6.71
CA GLY A 273 3.92 1.49 -6.18
C GLY A 273 5.11 0.72 -5.61
N ALA A 274 6.30 1.32 -5.51
CA ALA A 274 7.49 0.68 -4.94
C ALA A 274 7.24 0.18 -3.50
N GLY A 275 6.56 1.01 -2.69
CA GLY A 275 6.19 0.67 -1.32
C GLY A 275 5.26 -0.52 -1.22
N ASP A 276 4.20 -0.54 -2.04
CA ASP A 276 3.20 -1.60 -2.07
C ASP A 276 3.83 -2.91 -2.55
N ASN A 277 4.70 -2.84 -3.56
CA ASN A 277 5.47 -3.97 -4.05
C ASN A 277 6.47 -4.49 -3.01
N PHE A 278 7.09 -3.60 -2.22
CA PHE A 278 7.92 -4.01 -1.09
C PHE A 278 7.10 -4.83 -0.08
N VAL A 279 5.92 -4.33 0.31
CA VAL A 279 5.01 -5.05 1.23
C VAL A 279 4.64 -6.40 0.66
N ALA A 280 4.20 -6.47 -0.60
CA ALA A 280 3.85 -7.73 -1.26
C ALA A 280 5.01 -8.75 -1.24
N GLY A 281 6.23 -8.31 -1.56
CA GLY A 281 7.42 -9.15 -1.50
C GLY A 281 7.72 -9.66 -0.08
N PHE A 282 7.59 -8.78 0.92
CA PHE A 282 7.76 -9.13 2.34
C PHE A 282 6.73 -10.17 2.79
N LEU A 283 5.44 -9.96 2.49
CA LEU A 283 4.36 -10.88 2.82
C LEU A 283 4.52 -12.24 2.13
N SER A 284 5.05 -12.25 0.89
CA SER A 284 5.43 -13.49 0.21
C SER A 284 6.46 -14.31 1.01
N GLY A 285 7.43 -13.65 1.65
CA GLY A 285 8.38 -14.29 2.56
C GLY A 285 7.69 -14.91 3.80
N ILE A 286 6.78 -14.16 4.43
CA ILE A 286 5.99 -14.66 5.57
C ILE A 286 5.19 -15.91 5.20
N LEU A 287 4.53 -15.90 4.04
CA LEU A 287 3.76 -17.04 3.54
C LEU A 287 4.63 -18.29 3.34
N ARG A 288 5.91 -18.12 3.06
CA ARG A 288 6.91 -19.18 2.92
C ARG A 288 7.52 -19.61 4.25
N GLY A 289 7.19 -18.93 5.36
CA GLY A 289 7.75 -19.19 6.69
C GLY A 289 9.19 -18.73 6.86
N GLU A 290 9.60 -17.73 6.10
CA GLU A 290 10.95 -17.15 6.16
C GLU A 290 11.06 -16.19 7.36
N GLY A 291 12.27 -16.00 7.90
CA GLY A 291 12.57 -15.02 8.93
C GLY A 291 12.58 -13.60 8.41
N LEU A 292 12.58 -12.59 9.31
CA LEU A 292 12.46 -11.17 8.99
C LEU A 292 13.48 -10.69 7.95
N THR A 293 14.73 -11.13 8.06
CA THR A 293 15.79 -10.73 7.11
C THR A 293 15.46 -11.19 5.69
N ALA A 294 15.04 -12.44 5.52
CA ALA A 294 14.68 -12.97 4.21
C ALA A 294 13.41 -12.33 3.65
N CYS A 295 12.42 -12.04 4.51
CA CYS A 295 11.22 -11.27 4.12
C CYS A 295 11.60 -9.87 3.61
N ALA A 296 12.44 -9.13 4.32
CA ALA A 296 12.90 -7.81 3.92
C ALA A 296 13.73 -7.85 2.61
N GLU A 297 14.55 -8.88 2.42
CA GLU A 297 15.26 -9.15 1.17
C GLU A 297 14.30 -9.33 -0.01
N ARG A 298 13.20 -10.07 0.18
CA ARG A 298 12.18 -10.22 -0.86
C ARG A 298 11.47 -8.90 -1.14
N GLY A 299 11.13 -8.15 -0.08
CA GLY A 299 10.49 -6.84 -0.20
C GLY A 299 11.32 -5.90 -1.07
N ARG A 300 12.62 -5.73 -0.75
CA ARG A 300 13.50 -4.84 -1.52
C ARG A 300 13.75 -5.32 -2.96
N ARG A 301 13.77 -6.64 -3.22
CA ARG A 301 13.86 -7.18 -4.58
C ARG A 301 12.62 -6.89 -5.40
N GLN A 302 11.44 -7.07 -4.81
CA GLN A 302 10.19 -6.79 -5.49
C GLN A 302 10.02 -5.28 -5.75
N ALA A 303 10.41 -4.42 -4.80
CA ALA A 303 10.46 -2.98 -5.02
C ALA A 303 11.42 -2.60 -6.15
N ALA A 304 12.62 -3.18 -6.19
CA ALA A 304 13.60 -2.94 -7.26
C ALA A 304 13.06 -3.35 -8.65
N ILE A 305 12.36 -4.48 -8.74
CA ILE A 305 11.69 -4.91 -9.96
C ILE A 305 10.61 -3.90 -10.37
N CYS A 306 9.81 -3.42 -9.43
CA CYS A 306 8.77 -2.44 -9.68
C CYS A 306 9.34 -1.15 -10.26
N ILE A 307 10.34 -0.54 -9.60
CA ILE A 307 10.88 0.76 -10.02
C ILE A 307 11.71 0.72 -11.31
N SER A 308 12.11 -0.46 -11.78
CA SER A 308 12.81 -0.65 -13.05
C SER A 308 11.89 -0.65 -14.27
N ARG A 309 10.59 -0.45 -14.08
CA ARG A 309 9.56 -0.51 -15.11
C ARG A 309 8.66 0.72 -15.04
N MET A 310 7.86 0.94 -16.08
CA MET A 310 6.83 1.96 -16.10
C MET A 310 5.55 1.42 -15.44
N GLY A 311 4.96 2.16 -14.50
CA GLY A 311 3.73 1.77 -13.79
C GLY A 311 3.96 0.69 -12.71
N ALA A 312 3.16 0.75 -11.64
CA ALA A 312 3.31 -0.13 -10.47
C ALA A 312 3.02 -1.60 -10.74
N SER A 313 2.25 -1.91 -11.78
CA SER A 313 1.67 -3.24 -12.03
C SER A 313 1.82 -3.75 -13.46
N GLU A 314 2.67 -3.14 -14.30
CA GLU A 314 2.86 -3.60 -15.69
C GLU A 314 3.70 -4.87 -15.77
N GLU A 315 3.19 -5.89 -16.49
CA GLU A 315 3.96 -7.07 -16.91
C GLU A 315 4.88 -6.72 -18.09
N LYS A 316 5.96 -7.52 -18.23
CA LYS A 316 6.73 -7.52 -19.47
C LYS A 316 5.82 -8.00 -20.60
N GLY A 317 5.58 -7.12 -21.58
CA GLY A 317 5.07 -7.52 -22.90
C GLY A 317 6.00 -8.49 -23.60
#